data_13363142bb3f5c5519a107c4e6da6132
#
_entry.id   13363142bb3f5c5519a107c4e6da6132
#
_cell.length_a   1.000
_cell.length_b   1.000
_cell.length_c   1.000
_cell.angle_alpha   90.00
_cell.angle_beta   90.00
_cell.angle_gamma   90.00
#
_symmetry.space_group_name_H-M   'P 1'
#
loop_
_entity.id
_entity.type
_entity.pdbx_description
1 polymer ?
#
loop_
_entity_poly.entity_id
_entity_poly.type
_entity_poly.pdbx_seq_one_letter_code
_entity_poly.pdbx_strand_id
1 'polypeptide(L)'
;MSKPTAGDFTKTPGWLDWFSGPSTPRFQLPAGAVDAHCHVFGPGEKFPYAPERKYTPCDASKEQLFALRDHLGFDKNVIVQATCHGSDNRALVDALKASNGKAKGVATVNRHVTDAELQDMHDAGVRGTRFNFVKRLADFTPREVLLEIAHRIAPLGWHVVVYFEAQDLPDLYDFFTALPTTVVVDHMGRPDVSKPVEGPEFELFVKMMREHSNIWSKVSCPERLSLSGPKALHGEQNPYADVVPFAKRLVETFPDRVLWGTDWPHPNLKDHMPDDGLLVDFIPHIATTPELQRKLLVDNPNRLYWS
;
A
#
# COMPACT_ATOMS: atom_id res chain seq x y z
N MET A 1 7.11 16.07 22.85
CA MET A 1 5.95 16.64 22.14
C MET A 1 4.69 16.07 22.76
N SER A 2 3.69 16.89 23.06
CA SER A 2 2.38 16.41 23.54
C SER A 2 1.70 15.56 22.46
N LYS A 3 0.99 14.47 22.87
CA LYS A 3 0.19 13.70 21.91
C LYS A 3 -0.90 14.62 21.34
N PRO A 4 -1.13 14.56 20.00
CA PRO A 4 -2.21 15.34 19.39
C PRO A 4 -3.58 14.89 19.95
N THR A 5 -4.50 15.82 20.11
CA THR A 5 -5.89 15.52 20.51
C THR A 5 -6.71 15.12 19.30
N ALA A 6 -7.84 14.42 19.52
CA ALA A 6 -8.73 13.99 18.43
C ALA A 6 -9.27 15.16 17.57
N GLY A 7 -9.35 16.38 18.11
CA GLY A 7 -9.78 17.59 17.40
C GLY A 7 -8.64 18.44 16.81
N ASP A 8 -7.39 17.96 16.88
CA ASP A 8 -6.26 18.65 16.26
C ASP A 8 -6.02 18.08 14.86
N PHE A 9 -6.35 18.86 13.84
CA PHE A 9 -6.17 18.51 12.42
C PHE A 9 -4.96 19.18 11.78
N THR A 10 -4.14 19.86 12.59
CA THR A 10 -2.92 20.53 12.10
C THR A 10 -1.93 19.49 11.61
N LYS A 11 -1.54 19.59 10.34
CA LYS A 11 -0.52 18.73 9.75
C LYS A 11 0.77 18.76 10.56
N THR A 12 1.37 17.60 10.78
CA THR A 12 2.66 17.49 11.46
C THR A 12 3.71 18.31 10.71
N PRO A 13 4.44 19.23 11.38
CA PRO A 13 5.44 20.07 10.74
C PRO A 13 6.54 19.28 10.01
N GLY A 14 6.99 19.79 8.88
CA GLY A 14 8.07 19.22 8.08
C GLY A 14 7.64 18.11 7.11
N TRP A 15 6.37 17.68 7.11
CA TRP A 15 5.85 16.78 6.09
C TRP A 15 5.38 17.58 4.87
N LEU A 16 5.70 17.07 3.67
CA LEU A 16 5.24 17.67 2.42
C LEU A 16 3.75 17.36 2.18
N ASP A 17 3.08 18.26 1.45
CA ASP A 17 1.77 17.97 0.87
C ASP A 17 1.95 17.12 -0.39
N TRP A 18 0.93 16.34 -0.76
CA TRP A 18 0.94 15.58 -2.01
C TRP A 18 1.06 16.51 -3.23
N PHE A 19 1.64 16.01 -4.32
CA PHE A 19 1.87 16.79 -5.53
C PHE A 19 0.56 16.97 -6.31
N SER A 20 0.07 18.21 -6.39
CA SER A 20 -1.24 18.53 -6.96
C SER A 20 -1.27 18.67 -8.49
N GLY A 21 -0.11 18.60 -9.15
CA GLY A 21 0.02 18.77 -10.60
C GLY A 21 0.74 17.60 -11.28
N PRO A 22 0.23 16.34 -11.13
CA PRO A 22 0.92 15.19 -11.68
C PRO A 22 1.03 15.29 -13.21
N SER A 23 2.16 14.88 -13.75
CA SER A 23 2.37 14.79 -15.18
C SER A 23 1.47 13.73 -15.81
N THR A 24 1.16 13.88 -17.10
CA THR A 24 0.49 12.82 -17.85
C THR A 24 1.49 11.71 -18.14
N PRO A 25 1.19 10.44 -17.73
CA PRO A 25 2.08 9.33 -18.00
C PRO A 25 2.33 9.12 -19.50
N ARG A 26 3.54 8.76 -19.84
CA ARG A 26 3.89 8.31 -21.21
C ARG A 26 3.52 6.85 -21.42
N PHE A 27 3.61 6.06 -20.36
CA PHE A 27 3.20 4.65 -20.38
C PHE A 27 1.66 4.56 -20.42
N GLN A 28 1.15 3.86 -21.43
CA GLN A 28 -0.28 3.62 -21.59
C GLN A 28 -0.68 2.38 -20.78
N LEU A 29 -1.50 2.58 -19.76
CA LEU A 29 -2.00 1.49 -18.92
C LEU A 29 -2.90 0.54 -19.71
N PRO A 30 -2.84 -0.77 -19.49
CA PRO A 30 -3.78 -1.71 -20.06
C PRO A 30 -5.19 -1.45 -19.52
N ALA A 31 -6.21 -1.67 -20.36
CA ALA A 31 -7.61 -1.54 -19.95
C ALA A 31 -7.92 -2.46 -18.75
N GLY A 32 -8.63 -1.94 -17.77
CA GLY A 32 -8.93 -2.62 -16.51
C GLY A 32 -7.84 -2.48 -15.45
N ALA A 33 -6.84 -1.63 -15.66
CA ALA A 33 -5.74 -1.41 -14.73
C ALA A 33 -6.22 -0.91 -13.36
N VAL A 34 -5.58 -1.42 -12.32
CA VAL A 34 -5.89 -1.16 -10.91
C VAL A 34 -4.66 -0.53 -10.24
N ASP A 35 -4.86 0.64 -9.63
CA ASP A 35 -3.94 1.14 -8.59
C ASP A 35 -4.22 0.36 -7.30
N ALA A 36 -3.39 -0.63 -6.99
CA ALA A 36 -3.63 -1.56 -5.88
C ALA A 36 -3.10 -1.09 -4.52
N HIS A 37 -2.70 0.17 -4.39
CA HIS A 37 -2.32 0.78 -3.12
C HIS A 37 -2.39 2.31 -3.17
N CYS A 38 -3.42 2.87 -2.58
CA CYS A 38 -3.56 4.30 -2.34
C CYS A 38 -4.29 4.54 -1.02
N HIS A 39 -4.39 5.79 -0.59
CA HIS A 39 -5.05 6.16 0.66
C HIS A 39 -6.05 7.29 0.45
N VAL A 40 -6.94 7.48 1.45
CA VAL A 40 -7.72 8.70 1.65
C VAL A 40 -7.48 9.22 3.07
N PHE A 41 -7.33 10.53 3.23
CA PHE A 41 -7.13 11.18 4.51
C PHE A 41 -8.18 12.27 4.71
N GLY A 42 -8.93 12.15 5.79
CA GLY A 42 -9.90 13.18 6.16
C GLY A 42 -11.06 13.34 5.18
N PRO A 43 -11.62 14.58 5.09
CA PRO A 43 -11.20 15.72 5.91
C PRO A 43 -11.37 15.45 7.41
N GLY A 44 -10.41 15.92 8.20
CA GLY A 44 -10.34 15.62 9.63
C GLY A 44 -11.56 16.04 10.43
N GLU A 45 -12.28 17.09 10.00
CA GLU A 45 -13.54 17.52 10.63
C GLU A 45 -14.65 16.47 10.47
N LYS A 46 -14.71 15.77 9.36
CA LYS A 46 -15.71 14.73 9.05
C LYS A 46 -15.25 13.34 9.51
N PHE A 47 -13.97 13.06 9.31
CA PHE A 47 -13.34 11.79 9.64
C PHE A 47 -12.12 12.03 10.53
N PRO A 48 -12.32 12.12 11.85
CA PRO A 48 -11.26 12.46 12.80
C PRO A 48 -10.08 11.49 12.71
N TYR A 49 -8.89 12.04 12.91
CA TYR A 49 -7.69 11.24 13.03
C TYR A 49 -7.59 10.62 14.43
N ALA A 50 -7.02 9.42 14.52
CA ALA A 50 -6.89 8.69 15.76
C ALA A 50 -6.06 9.47 16.81
N PRO A 51 -6.48 9.46 18.11
CA PRO A 51 -5.73 10.15 19.16
C PRO A 51 -4.31 9.60 19.36
N GLU A 52 -4.11 8.29 19.12
CA GLU A 52 -2.84 7.59 19.26
C GLU A 52 -1.93 7.72 18.04
N ARG A 53 -2.37 8.40 16.96
CA ARG A 53 -1.59 8.55 15.73
C ARG A 53 -0.20 9.11 15.97
N LYS A 54 0.75 8.68 15.18
CA LYS A 54 2.14 9.16 15.24
C LYS A 54 2.38 10.40 14.38
N TYR A 55 1.45 10.74 13.49
CA TYR A 55 1.50 11.90 12.60
C TYR A 55 0.08 12.33 12.21
N THR A 56 -0.07 13.61 11.88
CA THR A 56 -1.25 14.15 11.23
C THR A 56 -0.88 14.50 9.79
N PRO A 57 -1.48 13.85 8.76
CA PRO A 57 -1.22 14.16 7.35
C PRO A 57 -1.92 15.46 6.92
N CYS A 58 -1.67 15.91 5.69
CA CYS A 58 -2.60 16.79 4.99
C CYS A 58 -3.89 16.03 4.65
N ASP A 59 -5.00 16.75 4.49
CA ASP A 59 -6.21 16.15 3.93
C ASP A 59 -5.97 15.72 2.48
N ALA A 60 -6.50 14.56 2.13
CA ALA A 60 -6.46 13.99 0.78
C ALA A 60 -7.75 13.21 0.55
N SER A 61 -8.73 13.87 -0.04
CA SER A 61 -10.10 13.36 -0.13
C SER A 61 -10.26 12.29 -1.20
N LYS A 62 -11.38 11.56 -1.10
CA LYS A 62 -11.76 10.57 -2.14
C LYS A 62 -11.96 11.21 -3.51
N GLU A 63 -12.46 12.46 -3.56
CA GLU A 63 -12.65 13.20 -4.81
C GLU A 63 -11.31 13.48 -5.50
N GLN A 64 -10.29 13.84 -4.72
CA GLN A 64 -8.93 14.06 -5.20
C GLN A 64 -8.29 12.74 -5.69
N LEU A 65 -8.47 11.65 -4.93
CA LEU A 65 -8.01 10.33 -5.34
C LEU A 65 -8.65 9.88 -6.66
N PHE A 66 -9.96 10.07 -6.80
CA PHE A 66 -10.66 9.64 -8.01
C PHE A 66 -10.27 10.49 -9.23
N ALA A 67 -10.05 11.79 -9.03
CA ALA A 67 -9.53 12.66 -10.09
C ALA A 67 -8.11 12.23 -10.52
N LEU A 68 -7.25 11.89 -9.58
CA LEU A 68 -5.91 11.37 -9.88
C LEU A 68 -5.98 10.03 -10.64
N ARG A 69 -6.80 9.09 -10.17
CA ARG A 69 -7.04 7.80 -10.85
C ARG A 69 -7.38 8.02 -12.32
N ASP A 70 -8.37 8.88 -12.57
CA ASP A 70 -8.86 9.15 -13.92
C ASP A 70 -7.79 9.87 -14.78
N HIS A 71 -7.01 10.79 -14.19
CA HIS A 71 -5.88 11.47 -14.84
C HIS A 71 -4.76 10.51 -15.24
N LEU A 72 -4.40 9.57 -14.35
CA LEU A 72 -3.35 8.57 -14.61
C LEU A 72 -3.81 7.47 -15.57
N GLY A 73 -5.12 7.28 -15.75
CA GLY A 73 -5.70 6.28 -16.64
C GLY A 73 -6.00 4.93 -15.99
N PHE A 74 -6.05 4.85 -14.65
CA PHE A 74 -6.53 3.64 -13.96
C PHE A 74 -8.06 3.53 -14.00
N ASP A 75 -8.56 2.31 -14.11
CA ASP A 75 -10.00 2.03 -14.02
C ASP A 75 -10.48 1.90 -12.56
N LYS A 76 -9.61 1.42 -11.67
CA LYS A 76 -9.96 1.01 -10.31
C LYS A 76 -8.88 1.39 -9.29
N ASN A 77 -9.28 1.44 -8.00
CA ASN A 77 -8.38 1.65 -6.87
C ASN A 77 -8.53 0.56 -5.80
N VAL A 78 -7.45 0.27 -5.07
CA VAL A 78 -7.51 -0.37 -3.76
C VAL A 78 -7.08 0.65 -2.71
N ILE A 79 -8.04 1.07 -1.88
CA ILE A 79 -7.83 2.07 -0.84
C ILE A 79 -7.43 1.34 0.44
N VAL A 80 -6.23 1.63 0.94
CA VAL A 80 -5.68 1.04 2.15
C VAL A 80 -5.86 2.00 3.31
N GLN A 81 -6.39 1.53 4.44
CA GLN A 81 -6.52 2.33 5.65
C GLN A 81 -5.14 2.82 6.12
N ALA A 82 -5.04 4.12 6.35
CA ALA A 82 -3.82 4.73 6.86
C ALA A 82 -3.78 4.72 8.40
N THR A 83 -2.58 4.58 8.95
CA THR A 83 -2.39 4.51 10.42
C THR A 83 -2.86 5.75 11.18
N CYS A 84 -2.92 6.91 10.53
CA CYS A 84 -3.41 8.15 11.14
C CYS A 84 -4.90 8.10 11.51
N HIS A 85 -5.71 7.25 10.88
CA HIS A 85 -7.11 7.00 11.23
C HIS A 85 -7.29 5.85 12.22
N GLY A 86 -6.21 5.11 12.55
CA GLY A 86 -6.30 3.94 13.42
C GLY A 86 -7.31 2.91 12.89
N SER A 87 -8.19 2.41 13.75
CA SER A 87 -9.27 1.48 13.38
C SER A 87 -10.60 2.18 13.02
N ASP A 88 -10.62 3.50 12.87
CA ASP A 88 -11.79 4.21 12.35
C ASP A 88 -11.80 4.19 10.83
N ASN A 89 -12.46 3.20 10.25
CA ASN A 89 -12.52 2.96 8.81
C ASN A 89 -13.59 3.80 8.08
N ARG A 90 -14.23 4.80 8.72
CA ARG A 90 -15.34 5.55 8.11
C ARG A 90 -14.94 6.31 6.84
N ALA A 91 -13.73 6.89 6.79
CA ALA A 91 -13.23 7.56 5.58
C ALA A 91 -13.05 6.58 4.42
N LEU A 92 -12.47 5.40 4.71
CA LEU A 92 -12.34 4.31 3.75
C LEU A 92 -13.71 3.87 3.23
N VAL A 93 -14.65 3.53 4.10
CA VAL A 93 -15.99 3.04 3.73
C VAL A 93 -16.78 4.08 2.93
N ASP A 94 -16.68 5.37 3.29
CA ASP A 94 -17.30 6.48 2.54
C ASP A 94 -16.75 6.56 1.11
N ALA A 95 -15.43 6.38 0.93
CA ALA A 95 -14.80 6.34 -0.38
C ALA A 95 -15.23 5.12 -1.20
N LEU A 96 -15.29 3.94 -0.58
CA LEU A 96 -15.73 2.71 -1.26
C LEU A 96 -17.16 2.85 -1.78
N LYS A 97 -18.08 3.33 -0.95
CA LYS A 97 -19.48 3.57 -1.34
C LYS A 97 -19.60 4.59 -2.47
N ALA A 98 -18.80 5.64 -2.44
CA ALA A 98 -18.82 6.69 -3.48
C ALA A 98 -18.17 6.23 -4.81
N SER A 99 -17.40 5.15 -4.81
CA SER A 99 -16.66 4.69 -5.98
C SER A 99 -17.51 4.00 -7.06
N ASN A 100 -18.79 3.70 -6.79
CA ASN A 100 -19.66 2.92 -7.67
C ASN A 100 -19.03 1.57 -8.10
N GLY A 101 -18.39 0.86 -7.16
CA GLY A 101 -17.76 -0.44 -7.39
C GLY A 101 -16.35 -0.38 -8.00
N LYS A 102 -15.86 0.81 -8.33
CA LYS A 102 -14.49 1.00 -8.86
C LYS A 102 -13.39 0.97 -7.79
N ALA A 103 -13.74 0.90 -6.50
CA ALA A 103 -12.78 0.74 -5.45
C ALA A 103 -13.08 -0.45 -4.55
N LYS A 104 -12.02 -1.07 -4.04
CA LYS A 104 -12.01 -2.04 -2.95
C LYS A 104 -11.13 -1.53 -1.81
N GLY A 105 -11.28 -2.13 -0.61
CA GLY A 105 -10.62 -1.62 0.57
C GLY A 105 -9.80 -2.65 1.33
N VAL A 106 -8.78 -2.13 2.03
CA VAL A 106 -8.06 -2.83 3.09
C VAL A 106 -8.21 -2.02 4.36
N ALA A 107 -8.94 -2.55 5.35
CA ALA A 107 -9.24 -1.90 6.61
C ALA A 107 -8.09 -2.05 7.63
N THR A 108 -8.19 -1.34 8.74
CA THR A 108 -7.46 -1.66 9.98
C THR A 108 -8.50 -1.99 11.04
N VAL A 109 -8.45 -3.19 11.58
CA VAL A 109 -9.37 -3.62 12.63
C VAL A 109 -8.61 -3.99 13.90
N ASN A 110 -9.26 -3.84 15.05
CA ASN A 110 -8.75 -4.24 16.36
C ASN A 110 -9.51 -5.45 16.89
N ARG A 111 -9.08 -6.01 18.04
CA ARG A 111 -9.70 -7.20 18.62
C ARG A 111 -11.17 -7.03 19.03
N HIS A 112 -11.64 -5.80 19.17
CA HIS A 112 -13.00 -5.48 19.60
C HIS A 112 -13.98 -5.32 18.43
N VAL A 113 -13.51 -5.40 17.18
CA VAL A 113 -14.39 -5.36 16.01
C VAL A 113 -15.44 -6.46 16.10
N THR A 114 -16.69 -6.13 15.89
CA THR A 114 -17.79 -7.10 15.89
C THR A 114 -17.92 -7.80 14.53
N ASP A 115 -18.56 -8.96 14.50
CA ASP A 115 -18.82 -9.65 13.23
C ASP A 115 -19.79 -8.87 12.33
N ALA A 116 -20.71 -8.10 12.92
CA ALA A 116 -21.57 -7.20 12.18
C ALA A 116 -20.77 -6.08 11.50
N GLU A 117 -19.82 -5.45 12.21
CA GLU A 117 -18.94 -4.43 11.61
C GLU A 117 -18.04 -5.01 10.50
N LEU A 118 -17.54 -6.24 10.67
CA LEU A 118 -16.78 -6.94 9.64
C LEU A 118 -17.66 -7.17 8.39
N GLN A 119 -18.91 -7.62 8.58
CA GLN A 119 -19.85 -7.83 7.49
C GLN A 119 -20.21 -6.52 6.77
N ASP A 120 -20.51 -5.45 7.52
CA ASP A 120 -20.81 -4.12 6.95
C ASP A 120 -19.64 -3.58 6.10
N MET A 121 -18.39 -3.77 6.56
CA MET A 121 -17.20 -3.42 5.79
C MET A 121 -17.04 -4.31 4.56
N HIS A 122 -17.29 -5.61 4.67
CA HIS A 122 -17.26 -6.55 3.54
C HIS A 122 -18.25 -6.13 2.45
N ASP A 123 -19.49 -5.83 2.83
CA ASP A 123 -20.56 -5.39 1.92
C ASP A 123 -20.24 -4.04 1.26
N ALA A 124 -19.53 -3.16 1.99
CA ALA A 124 -19.02 -1.91 1.43
C ALA A 124 -17.85 -2.11 0.43
N GLY A 125 -17.24 -3.30 0.39
CA GLY A 125 -16.16 -3.62 -0.55
C GLY A 125 -14.78 -3.82 0.07
N VAL A 126 -14.66 -3.92 1.39
CA VAL A 126 -13.39 -4.30 2.05
C VAL A 126 -13.07 -5.76 1.76
N ARG A 127 -11.80 -6.05 1.47
CA ARG A 127 -11.30 -7.39 1.12
C ARG A 127 -10.05 -7.80 1.89
N GLY A 128 -9.63 -7.00 2.85
CA GLY A 128 -8.47 -7.33 3.68
C GLY A 128 -8.32 -6.42 4.90
N THR A 129 -7.38 -6.78 5.76
CA THR A 129 -6.95 -5.93 6.88
C THR A 129 -5.43 -5.74 6.87
N ARG A 130 -4.96 -4.60 7.38
CA ARG A 130 -3.53 -4.28 7.44
C ARG A 130 -2.97 -4.43 8.83
N PHE A 131 -1.86 -5.16 8.96
CA PHE A 131 -1.02 -5.26 10.15
C PHE A 131 0.25 -4.46 9.94
N ASN A 132 0.49 -3.47 10.80
CA ASN A 132 1.63 -2.58 10.68
C ASN A 132 2.65 -2.86 11.78
N PHE A 133 3.87 -3.27 11.38
CA PHE A 133 4.99 -3.57 12.28
C PHE A 133 6.04 -2.44 12.29
N VAL A 134 5.81 -1.37 11.53
CA VAL A 134 6.73 -0.22 11.47
C VAL A 134 6.56 0.63 12.73
N LYS A 135 7.44 0.48 13.69
CA LYS A 135 7.38 1.06 15.06
C LYS A 135 7.21 2.58 15.09
N ARG A 136 7.72 3.29 14.09
CA ARG A 136 7.56 4.76 13.99
C ARG A 136 6.15 5.19 13.55
N LEU A 137 5.33 4.27 13.04
CA LEU A 137 4.00 4.55 12.49
C LEU A 137 2.87 3.99 13.34
N ALA A 138 3.10 2.90 14.05
CA ALA A 138 2.08 2.23 14.84
C ALA A 138 2.64 1.74 16.18
N ASP A 139 1.77 1.62 17.18
CA ASP A 139 2.10 0.96 18.43
C ASP A 139 2.07 -0.56 18.23
N PHE A 140 2.80 -1.26 19.09
CA PHE A 140 2.89 -2.72 19.05
C PHE A 140 1.52 -3.35 19.36
N THR A 141 1.12 -4.29 18.53
CA THR A 141 -0.02 -5.19 18.80
C THR A 141 0.52 -6.61 18.97
N PRO A 142 0.16 -7.32 20.05
CA PRO A 142 0.61 -8.70 20.29
C PRO A 142 0.26 -9.62 19.11
N ARG A 143 1.18 -10.54 18.75
CA ARG A 143 1.00 -11.43 17.59
C ARG A 143 -0.20 -12.36 17.73
N GLU A 144 -0.51 -12.80 18.95
CA GLU A 144 -1.69 -13.60 19.25
C GLU A 144 -3.00 -12.86 18.95
N VAL A 145 -3.06 -11.54 19.20
CA VAL A 145 -4.21 -10.69 18.83
C VAL A 145 -4.33 -10.55 17.30
N LEU A 146 -3.22 -10.37 16.61
CA LEU A 146 -3.20 -10.30 15.14
C LEU A 146 -3.62 -11.64 14.52
N LEU A 147 -3.21 -12.75 15.10
CA LEU A 147 -3.60 -14.09 14.65
C LEU A 147 -5.11 -14.35 14.90
N GLU A 148 -5.63 -13.92 16.06
CA GLU A 148 -7.08 -13.96 16.35
C GLU A 148 -7.87 -13.19 15.28
N ILE A 149 -7.43 -11.97 14.93
CA ILE A 149 -8.05 -11.17 13.86
C ILE A 149 -7.98 -11.90 12.53
N ALA A 150 -6.82 -12.47 12.18
CA ALA A 150 -6.63 -13.17 10.91
C ALA A 150 -7.58 -14.38 10.78
N HIS A 151 -7.81 -15.13 11.86
CA HIS A 151 -8.78 -16.23 11.88
C HIS A 151 -10.23 -15.74 11.72
N ARG A 152 -10.58 -14.59 12.29
CA ARG A 152 -11.93 -14.02 12.18
C ARG A 152 -12.26 -13.49 10.79
N ILE A 153 -11.28 -12.95 10.05
CA ILE A 153 -11.49 -12.43 8.70
C ILE A 153 -11.39 -13.50 7.61
N ALA A 154 -10.76 -14.64 7.89
CA ALA A 154 -10.56 -15.72 6.92
C ALA A 154 -11.88 -16.25 6.30
N PRO A 155 -12.97 -16.47 7.06
CA PRO A 155 -14.25 -16.90 6.50
C PRO A 155 -14.89 -15.90 5.54
N LEU A 156 -14.52 -14.59 5.62
CA LEU A 156 -14.97 -13.56 4.69
C LEU A 156 -14.14 -13.53 3.39
N GLY A 157 -13.13 -14.39 3.26
CA GLY A 157 -12.20 -14.38 2.16
C GLY A 157 -11.23 -13.18 2.17
N TRP A 158 -11.12 -12.46 3.30
CA TRP A 158 -10.20 -11.35 3.39
C TRP A 158 -8.76 -11.83 3.52
N HIS A 159 -7.84 -11.05 2.94
CA HIS A 159 -6.41 -11.24 3.09
C HIS A 159 -5.82 -10.31 4.16
N VAL A 160 -4.61 -10.62 4.61
CA VAL A 160 -3.82 -9.76 5.50
C VAL A 160 -2.76 -9.03 4.69
N VAL A 161 -2.72 -7.70 4.82
CA VAL A 161 -1.61 -6.88 4.32
C VAL A 161 -0.63 -6.65 5.46
N VAL A 162 0.66 -6.90 5.25
CA VAL A 162 1.71 -6.70 6.25
C VAL A 162 2.69 -5.61 5.81
N TYR A 163 3.02 -4.70 6.73
CA TYR A 163 3.98 -3.63 6.52
C TYR A 163 5.04 -3.65 7.60
N PHE A 164 6.31 -3.82 7.21
CA PHE A 164 7.44 -3.98 8.11
C PHE A 164 8.73 -3.40 7.50
N GLU A 165 9.80 -3.28 8.28
CA GLU A 165 11.14 -2.95 7.80
C GLU A 165 11.90 -4.25 7.49
N ALA A 166 12.67 -4.32 6.41
CA ALA A 166 13.33 -5.55 5.93
C ALA A 166 14.14 -6.27 7.01
N GLN A 167 14.82 -5.50 7.87
CA GLN A 167 15.61 -6.04 8.98
C GLN A 167 14.80 -6.80 10.02
N ASP A 168 13.48 -6.60 10.10
CA ASP A 168 12.57 -7.27 11.04
C ASP A 168 12.04 -8.61 10.48
N LEU A 169 12.26 -8.90 9.18
CA LEU A 169 11.74 -10.10 8.53
C LEU A 169 12.20 -11.41 9.20
N PRO A 170 13.44 -11.59 9.63
CA PRO A 170 13.84 -12.83 10.32
C PRO A 170 12.97 -13.16 11.53
N ASP A 171 12.60 -12.14 12.32
CA ASP A 171 11.75 -12.31 13.50
C ASP A 171 10.26 -12.47 13.16
N LEU A 172 9.84 -12.03 11.98
CA LEU A 172 8.44 -12.03 11.53
C LEU A 172 8.11 -13.19 10.59
N TYR A 173 9.11 -13.90 10.08
CA TYR A 173 8.97 -14.93 9.05
C TYR A 173 7.95 -16.00 9.43
N ASP A 174 8.13 -16.65 10.57
CA ASP A 174 7.26 -17.72 11.06
C ASP A 174 5.83 -17.22 11.32
N PHE A 175 5.71 -16.00 11.81
CA PHE A 175 4.39 -15.38 12.02
C PHE A 175 3.65 -15.15 10.70
N PHE A 176 4.32 -14.58 9.69
CA PHE A 176 3.68 -14.32 8.39
C PHE A 176 3.27 -15.60 7.68
N THR A 177 4.13 -16.62 7.72
CA THR A 177 3.89 -17.90 7.06
C THR A 177 2.84 -18.77 7.76
N ALA A 178 2.55 -18.50 9.05
CA ALA A 178 1.50 -19.16 9.82
C ALA A 178 0.12 -18.51 9.68
N LEU A 179 -0.02 -17.36 9.03
CA LEU A 179 -1.31 -16.70 8.85
C LEU A 179 -2.26 -17.54 7.98
N PRO A 180 -3.55 -17.68 8.37
CA PRO A 180 -4.50 -18.60 7.73
C PRO A 180 -5.09 -18.08 6.40
N THR A 181 -4.57 -16.95 5.88
CA THR A 181 -5.10 -16.26 4.71
C THR A 181 -3.99 -16.01 3.68
N THR A 182 -4.34 -15.45 2.53
CA THR A 182 -3.35 -14.79 1.68
C THR A 182 -2.71 -13.63 2.45
N VAL A 183 -1.39 -13.48 2.33
CA VAL A 183 -0.61 -12.41 2.93
C VAL A 183 -0.01 -11.54 1.83
N VAL A 184 -0.29 -10.26 1.85
CA VAL A 184 0.25 -9.29 0.88
C VAL A 184 1.28 -8.42 1.57
N VAL A 185 2.52 -8.52 1.16
CA VAL A 185 3.62 -7.70 1.70
C VAL A 185 3.63 -6.34 1.01
N ASP A 186 3.50 -5.27 1.77
CA ASP A 186 3.62 -3.90 1.26
C ASP A 186 5.07 -3.59 0.84
N HIS A 187 5.21 -2.93 -0.31
CA HIS A 187 6.44 -2.28 -0.78
C HIS A 187 7.68 -3.18 -0.74
N MET A 188 7.53 -4.44 -1.20
CA MET A 188 8.62 -5.44 -1.30
C MET A 188 9.30 -5.77 0.04
N GLY A 189 8.61 -5.54 1.19
CA GLY A 189 9.22 -5.67 2.51
C GLY A 189 10.30 -4.62 2.78
N ARG A 190 10.34 -3.51 2.05
CA ARG A 190 11.25 -2.37 2.20
C ARG A 190 12.73 -2.76 2.11
N PRO A 191 13.19 -3.35 0.99
CA PRO A 191 14.59 -3.74 0.84
C PRO A 191 15.52 -2.53 0.95
N ASP A 192 16.71 -2.76 1.50
CA ASP A 192 17.81 -1.81 1.46
C ASP A 192 18.47 -1.84 0.08
N VAL A 193 18.14 -0.88 -0.77
CA VAL A 193 18.63 -0.83 -2.17
C VAL A 193 20.12 -0.47 -2.28
N SER A 194 20.80 -0.16 -1.18
CA SER A 194 22.27 -0.05 -1.14
C SER A 194 22.97 -1.41 -1.18
N LYS A 195 22.22 -2.49 -0.91
CA LYS A 195 22.72 -3.87 -0.90
C LYS A 195 22.46 -4.54 -2.25
N PRO A 196 23.23 -5.59 -2.58
CA PRO A 196 22.98 -6.38 -3.78
C PRO A 196 21.57 -6.99 -3.76
N VAL A 197 20.92 -7.05 -4.90
CA VAL A 197 19.60 -7.70 -5.06
C VAL A 197 19.63 -9.20 -4.76
N GLU A 198 20.78 -9.85 -4.92
CA GLU A 198 21.07 -11.23 -4.52
C GLU A 198 21.61 -11.33 -3.08
N GLY A 199 21.59 -10.22 -2.32
CA GLY A 199 22.03 -10.20 -0.95
C GLY A 199 21.11 -10.98 0.00
N PRO A 200 21.63 -11.45 1.15
CA PRO A 200 20.91 -12.37 2.04
C PRO A 200 19.61 -11.80 2.60
N GLU A 201 19.53 -10.49 2.76
CA GLU A 201 18.32 -9.81 3.27
C GLU A 201 17.15 -9.95 2.29
N PHE A 202 17.37 -9.61 1.03
CA PHE A 202 16.31 -9.73 0.01
C PHE A 202 16.08 -11.17 -0.42
N GLU A 203 17.11 -12.02 -0.40
CA GLU A 203 16.97 -13.46 -0.63
C GLU A 203 16.06 -14.13 0.39
N LEU A 204 16.07 -13.71 1.66
CA LEU A 204 15.14 -14.23 2.66
C LEU A 204 13.68 -13.92 2.28
N PHE A 205 13.42 -12.71 1.78
CA PHE A 205 12.09 -12.34 1.29
C PHE A 205 11.68 -13.14 0.05
N VAL A 206 12.57 -13.26 -0.94
CA VAL A 206 12.33 -14.08 -2.15
C VAL A 206 12.10 -15.54 -1.79
N LYS A 207 12.87 -16.08 -0.84
CA LYS A 207 12.68 -17.44 -0.29
C LYS A 207 11.28 -17.61 0.32
N MET A 208 10.85 -16.67 1.16
CA MET A 208 9.52 -16.69 1.77
C MET A 208 8.41 -16.76 0.70
N MET A 209 8.50 -15.93 -0.34
CA MET A 209 7.53 -15.98 -1.44
C MET A 209 7.61 -17.28 -2.25
N ARG A 210 8.80 -17.89 -2.40
CA ARG A 210 8.98 -19.12 -3.15
C ARG A 210 8.42 -20.34 -2.41
N GLU A 211 8.62 -20.42 -1.12
CA GLU A 211 8.19 -21.55 -0.28
C GLU A 211 6.71 -21.48 0.12
N HIS A 212 6.11 -20.27 0.10
CA HIS A 212 4.74 -20.05 0.54
C HIS A 212 3.90 -19.37 -0.57
N SER A 213 3.07 -20.16 -1.24
CA SER A 213 2.28 -19.70 -2.39
C SER A 213 1.19 -18.69 -2.04
N ASN A 214 0.80 -18.58 -0.77
CA ASN A 214 -0.13 -17.58 -0.25
C ASN A 214 0.53 -16.21 0.02
N ILE A 215 1.86 -16.07 -0.11
CA ILE A 215 2.56 -14.81 0.08
C ILE A 215 2.63 -14.05 -1.26
N TRP A 216 2.14 -12.83 -1.26
CA TRP A 216 2.14 -11.88 -2.37
C TRP A 216 2.96 -10.63 -2.02
N SER A 217 3.30 -9.82 -3.00
CA SER A 217 4.01 -8.56 -2.77
C SER A 217 3.47 -7.41 -3.61
N LYS A 218 3.48 -6.20 -3.05
CA LYS A 218 3.33 -4.96 -3.82
C LYS A 218 4.71 -4.44 -4.21
N VAL A 219 4.95 -4.30 -5.51
CA VAL A 219 6.21 -3.74 -6.06
C VAL A 219 6.05 -2.23 -6.27
N SER A 220 5.75 -1.53 -5.19
CA SER A 220 5.39 -0.12 -5.12
C SER A 220 6.34 0.68 -4.22
N CYS A 221 6.15 1.99 -4.13
CA CYS A 221 6.93 2.93 -3.31
C CYS A 221 8.42 3.02 -3.67
N PRO A 222 8.79 3.11 -4.95
CA PRO A 222 10.21 3.31 -5.30
C PRO A 222 10.75 4.62 -4.71
N GLU A 223 9.93 5.67 -4.58
CA GLU A 223 10.29 6.97 -4.02
C GLU A 223 10.72 6.92 -2.54
N ARG A 224 10.29 5.88 -1.81
CA ARG A 224 10.65 5.69 -0.40
C ARG A 224 11.89 4.83 -0.19
N LEU A 225 12.27 4.08 -1.21
CA LEU A 225 13.36 3.09 -1.15
C LEU A 225 14.61 3.62 -1.83
N SER A 226 14.45 4.42 -2.89
CA SER A 226 15.54 4.90 -3.72
C SER A 226 16.48 5.83 -2.96
N LEU A 227 17.76 5.65 -3.14
CA LEU A 227 18.83 6.54 -2.68
C LEU A 227 19.19 7.59 -3.74
N SER A 228 18.87 7.33 -5.01
CA SER A 228 19.15 8.23 -6.14
C SER A 228 17.93 9.08 -6.56
N GLY A 229 16.75 8.76 -6.03
CA GLY A 229 15.43 9.16 -6.50
C GLY A 229 15.22 10.61 -6.90
N PRO A 230 15.40 11.61 -6.02
CA PRO A 230 15.05 12.99 -6.36
C PRO A 230 15.87 13.58 -7.50
N LYS A 231 17.11 13.12 -7.72
CA LYS A 231 18.02 13.64 -8.75
C LYS A 231 17.59 13.27 -10.16
N ALA A 232 16.81 12.20 -10.31
CA ALA A 232 16.30 11.73 -11.59
C ALA A 232 15.14 12.58 -12.13
N LEU A 233 14.53 13.44 -11.32
CA LEU A 233 13.41 14.30 -11.73
C LEU A 233 13.82 15.41 -12.71
N HIS A 234 15.11 15.69 -12.89
CA HIS A 234 15.63 16.78 -13.72
C HIS A 234 16.05 16.37 -15.14
N GLY A 235 15.35 15.40 -15.73
CA GLY A 235 15.55 15.01 -17.14
C GLY A 235 16.11 13.62 -17.37
N GLU A 236 16.32 12.83 -16.34
CA GLU A 236 16.64 11.41 -16.46
C GLU A 236 15.37 10.60 -16.81
N GLN A 237 15.52 9.61 -17.69
CA GLN A 237 14.39 8.85 -18.21
C GLN A 237 13.82 7.81 -17.22
N ASN A 238 14.52 7.55 -16.12
CA ASN A 238 14.13 6.53 -15.15
C ASN A 238 14.45 7.01 -13.72
N PRO A 239 13.55 7.76 -13.06
CA PRO A 239 13.67 8.02 -11.64
C PRO A 239 13.63 6.69 -10.89
N TYR A 240 14.32 6.62 -9.75
CA TYR A 240 14.33 5.42 -8.89
C TYR A 240 14.98 4.19 -9.54
N ALA A 241 15.97 4.37 -10.42
CA ALA A 241 16.63 3.28 -11.15
C ALA A 241 17.26 2.21 -10.25
N ASP A 242 17.72 2.60 -9.07
CA ASP A 242 18.28 1.71 -8.05
C ASP A 242 17.25 0.74 -7.42
N VAL A 243 15.96 1.03 -7.53
CA VAL A 243 14.88 0.14 -7.06
C VAL A 243 14.47 -0.89 -8.13
N VAL A 244 14.71 -0.60 -9.41
CA VAL A 244 14.31 -1.45 -10.54
C VAL A 244 14.75 -2.91 -10.39
N PRO A 245 16.01 -3.24 -10.03
CA PRO A 245 16.44 -4.63 -9.93
C PRO A 245 15.61 -5.46 -8.94
N PHE A 246 15.23 -4.87 -7.80
CA PHE A 246 14.44 -5.53 -6.76
C PHE A 246 13.01 -5.80 -7.22
N ALA A 247 12.33 -4.77 -7.73
CA ALA A 247 10.96 -4.90 -8.20
C ALA A 247 10.85 -5.82 -9.42
N LYS A 248 11.74 -5.67 -10.40
CA LYS A 248 11.81 -6.50 -11.60
C LYS A 248 12.00 -7.98 -11.25
N ARG A 249 12.91 -8.29 -10.32
CA ARG A 249 13.13 -9.66 -9.85
C ARG A 249 11.85 -10.30 -9.31
N LEU A 250 11.06 -9.57 -8.53
CA LEU A 250 9.79 -10.10 -8.01
C LEU A 250 8.76 -10.29 -9.12
N VAL A 251 8.64 -9.34 -10.04
CA VAL A 251 7.71 -9.42 -11.18
C VAL A 251 8.03 -10.61 -12.07
N GLU A 252 9.31 -10.85 -12.38
CA GLU A 252 9.73 -11.97 -13.24
C GLU A 252 9.66 -13.32 -12.53
N THR A 253 9.95 -13.36 -11.21
CA THR A 253 9.96 -14.62 -10.45
C THR A 253 8.55 -15.04 -10.02
N PHE A 254 7.69 -14.08 -9.69
CA PHE A 254 6.35 -14.31 -9.13
C PHE A 254 5.26 -13.55 -9.90
N PRO A 255 5.18 -13.69 -11.24
CA PRO A 255 4.32 -12.83 -12.07
C PRO A 255 2.83 -12.87 -11.69
N ASP A 256 2.37 -13.97 -11.06
CA ASP A 256 0.98 -14.15 -10.66
C ASP A 256 0.68 -13.71 -9.22
N ARG A 257 1.66 -13.18 -8.49
CA ARG A 257 1.53 -12.82 -7.06
C ARG A 257 2.14 -11.47 -6.72
N VAL A 258 2.22 -10.58 -7.69
CA VAL A 258 2.68 -9.20 -7.52
C VAL A 258 1.58 -8.21 -7.87
N LEU A 259 1.58 -7.07 -7.18
CA LEU A 259 0.66 -5.96 -7.33
C LEU A 259 1.46 -4.67 -7.44
N TRP A 260 0.87 -3.62 -8.02
CA TRP A 260 1.47 -2.29 -8.06
C TRP A 260 0.46 -1.25 -7.58
N GLY A 261 0.93 -0.14 -7.03
CA GLY A 261 0.10 0.99 -6.63
C GLY A 261 0.92 2.25 -6.41
N THR A 262 0.26 3.40 -6.45
CA THR A 262 0.89 4.71 -6.32
C THR A 262 1.43 4.98 -4.92
N ASP A 263 0.77 4.52 -3.88
CA ASP A 263 0.89 4.97 -2.47
C ASP A 263 0.43 6.43 -2.27
N TRP A 264 -0.32 7.00 -3.26
CA TRP A 264 -0.87 8.33 -3.09
C TRP A 264 -1.68 8.44 -1.78
N PRO A 265 -1.59 9.52 -1.00
CA PRO A 265 -0.89 10.78 -1.22
C PRO A 265 0.53 10.84 -0.63
N HIS A 266 1.26 9.73 -0.54
CA HIS A 266 2.66 9.63 -0.12
C HIS A 266 2.92 10.23 1.27
N PRO A 267 2.23 9.79 2.33
CA PRO A 267 2.36 10.39 3.65
C PRO A 267 3.79 10.26 4.19
N ASN A 268 4.19 11.22 5.03
CA ASN A 268 5.46 11.21 5.75
C ASN A 268 6.72 11.38 4.88
N LEU A 269 6.63 12.01 3.72
CA LEU A 269 7.79 12.47 2.94
C LEU A 269 8.20 13.88 3.36
N LYS A 270 9.52 14.13 3.43
CA LYS A 270 10.10 15.39 3.88
C LYS A 270 10.98 16.05 2.82
N ASP A 271 11.69 15.24 2.03
CA ASP A 271 12.75 15.71 1.17
C ASP A 271 12.26 15.95 -0.26
N HIS A 272 11.35 15.12 -0.76
CA HIS A 272 10.70 15.28 -2.04
C HIS A 272 9.31 14.64 -2.04
N MET A 273 8.42 15.17 -2.86
CA MET A 273 7.12 14.57 -3.14
C MET A 273 7.15 14.04 -4.59
N PRO A 274 6.87 12.75 -4.81
CA PRO A 274 6.91 12.18 -6.15
C PRO A 274 5.82 12.75 -7.05
N ASP A 275 6.07 12.72 -8.36
CA ASP A 275 5.09 12.93 -9.40
C ASP A 275 4.47 11.58 -9.78
N ASP A 276 3.17 11.41 -9.54
CA ASP A 276 2.46 10.15 -9.78
C ASP A 276 2.48 9.72 -11.26
N GLY A 277 2.54 10.66 -12.19
CA GLY A 277 2.73 10.33 -13.61
C GLY A 277 4.07 9.66 -13.88
N LEU A 278 5.14 10.11 -13.22
CA LEU A 278 6.45 9.46 -13.31
C LEU A 278 6.50 8.10 -12.59
N LEU A 279 5.70 7.92 -11.53
CA LEU A 279 5.56 6.60 -10.90
C LEU A 279 4.88 5.59 -11.84
N VAL A 280 3.90 6.02 -12.63
CA VAL A 280 3.32 5.18 -13.69
C VAL A 280 4.35 4.86 -14.77
N ASP A 281 5.18 5.82 -15.17
CA ASP A 281 6.28 5.62 -16.14
C ASP A 281 7.39 4.69 -15.64
N PHE A 282 7.47 4.42 -14.33
CA PHE A 282 8.36 3.43 -13.75
C PHE A 282 7.95 1.98 -14.08
N ILE A 283 6.65 1.71 -14.31
CA ILE A 283 6.11 0.36 -14.51
C ILE A 283 6.79 -0.43 -15.64
N PRO A 284 7.02 0.12 -16.85
CA PRO A 284 7.69 -0.61 -17.93
C PRO A 284 9.12 -1.06 -17.61
N HIS A 285 9.78 -0.43 -16.64
CA HIS A 285 11.13 -0.81 -16.24
C HIS A 285 11.15 -2.07 -15.37
N ILE A 286 10.05 -2.34 -14.65
CA ILE A 286 9.92 -3.51 -13.76
C ILE A 286 9.08 -4.63 -14.39
N ALA A 287 8.12 -4.30 -15.24
CA ALA A 287 7.28 -5.23 -16.00
C ALA A 287 7.55 -4.99 -17.50
N THR A 288 8.56 -5.67 -18.03
CA THR A 288 9.17 -5.36 -19.33
C THR A 288 8.40 -5.88 -20.55
N THR A 289 7.34 -6.68 -20.33
CA THR A 289 6.49 -7.21 -21.39
C THR A 289 5.02 -6.88 -21.16
N PRO A 290 4.21 -6.75 -22.23
CA PRO A 290 2.76 -6.51 -22.09
C PRO A 290 2.06 -7.57 -21.22
N GLU A 291 2.53 -8.82 -21.25
CA GLU A 291 1.98 -9.90 -20.41
C GLU A 291 2.24 -9.63 -18.92
N LEU A 292 3.47 -9.29 -18.55
CA LEU A 292 3.82 -8.95 -17.17
C LEU A 292 3.08 -7.71 -16.68
N GLN A 293 2.94 -6.69 -17.54
CA GLN A 293 2.17 -5.48 -17.24
C GLN A 293 0.70 -5.80 -16.99
N ARG A 294 0.10 -6.65 -17.82
CA ARG A 294 -1.28 -7.09 -17.65
C ARG A 294 -1.46 -7.89 -16.38
N LYS A 295 -0.58 -8.83 -16.05
CA LYS A 295 -0.63 -9.59 -14.80
C LYS A 295 -0.53 -8.67 -13.60
N LEU A 296 0.46 -7.78 -13.59
CA LEU A 296 0.73 -6.85 -12.49
C LEU A 296 -0.43 -5.89 -12.23
N LEU A 297 -1.02 -5.34 -13.28
CA LEU A 297 -1.97 -4.22 -13.20
C LEU A 297 -3.43 -4.62 -13.33
N VAL A 298 -3.72 -5.77 -13.95
CA VAL A 298 -5.10 -6.18 -14.26
C VAL A 298 -5.44 -7.52 -13.62
N ASP A 299 -4.74 -8.59 -14.00
CA ASP A 299 -5.20 -9.94 -13.67
C ASP A 299 -5.06 -10.23 -12.16
N ASN A 300 -3.90 -9.93 -11.57
CA ASN A 300 -3.64 -10.17 -10.15
C ASN A 300 -4.53 -9.35 -9.22
N PRO A 301 -4.62 -8.00 -9.36
CA PRO A 301 -5.48 -7.24 -8.46
C PRO A 301 -6.96 -7.56 -8.64
N ASN A 302 -7.44 -7.84 -9.86
CA ASN A 302 -8.83 -8.26 -10.04
C ASN A 302 -9.10 -9.62 -9.39
N ARG A 303 -8.19 -10.59 -9.49
CA ARG A 303 -8.32 -11.89 -8.82
C ARG A 303 -8.32 -11.77 -7.29
N LEU A 304 -7.52 -10.85 -6.72
CA LEU A 304 -7.43 -10.72 -5.27
C LEU A 304 -8.60 -9.91 -4.65
N TYR A 305 -9.09 -8.89 -5.35
CA TYR A 305 -10.03 -7.92 -4.79
C TYR A 305 -11.43 -7.96 -5.38
N TRP A 306 -11.61 -8.45 -6.62
CA TRP A 306 -12.90 -8.44 -7.33
C TRP A 306 -13.43 -9.85 -7.67
N SER A 307 -12.73 -10.92 -7.28
CA SER A 307 -13.23 -12.30 -7.43
C SER A 307 -14.33 -12.63 -6.44
#